data_8e474192ac86f0ebe6c6a31678a6cf5b
#
_entry.id   8e474192ac86f0ebe6c6a31678a6cf5b
#
_cell.length_a   1.000
_cell.length_b   1.000
_cell.length_c   1.000
_cell.angle_alpha   90.00
_cell.angle_beta   90.00
_cell.angle_gamma   90.00
#
_symmetry.space_group_name_H-M   'P 1'
#
loop_
_entity.id
_entity.type
_entity.pdbx_description
1 polymer ?
#
loop_
_entity_poly.entity_id
_entity_poly.type
_entity_poly.pdbx_seq_one_letter_code
_entity_poly.pdbx_strand_id
1 'polypeptide(L)'
;RPRRWCPVSRIDDLIRDLCPNGVEHKPLRELVHIKNGRDFKHLKQGDIPVYGSGGIISYVNECTSRGPSVLIPRKGSLNKLYFVEGPFWNVDTIFYTQIGEQLEPKFFYYYFQTLHLERMNQAGGVPSLTQRALNELKIPTPPISIQREIVKILDQFTELEAELEAELEARQHQYTYYRDILVAPH
;
A
#
# COMPACT_ATOMS: atom_id res chain seq x y z
N ARG A 1 -13.78 10.18 -31.62
CA ARG A 1 -12.40 9.64 -31.52
C ARG A 1 -12.04 9.64 -30.04
N PRO A 2 -11.67 8.49 -29.41
CA PRO A 2 -11.24 8.46 -28.02
C PRO A 2 -9.94 9.26 -27.88
N ARG A 3 -9.86 10.14 -26.88
CA ARG A 3 -8.64 10.89 -26.57
C ARG A 3 -7.59 9.86 -26.11
N ARG A 4 -6.52 9.72 -26.87
CA ARG A 4 -5.34 8.94 -26.46
C ARG A 4 -4.70 9.64 -25.25
N TRP A 5 -4.82 9.04 -24.09
CA TRP A 5 -4.02 9.41 -22.91
C TRP A 5 -2.61 8.90 -23.14
N CYS A 6 -1.64 9.81 -23.32
CA CYS A 6 -0.27 9.51 -23.68
C CYS A 6 0.57 8.64 -22.74
N PRO A 7 0.37 8.56 -21.40
CA PRO A 7 1.19 7.69 -20.54
C PRO A 7 0.91 6.20 -20.74
N VAL A 8 -0.33 5.84 -21.05
CA VAL A 8 -0.75 4.43 -21.25
C VAL A 8 -0.07 3.82 -22.48
N SER A 9 0.21 4.62 -23.53
CA SER A 9 0.82 4.13 -24.76
C SER A 9 2.23 3.56 -24.54
N ARG A 10 3.02 4.13 -23.63
CA ARG A 10 4.39 3.66 -23.36
C ARG A 10 4.41 2.33 -22.60
N ILE A 11 3.47 2.13 -21.64
CA ILE A 11 3.34 0.84 -20.95
C ILE A 11 2.87 -0.24 -21.91
N ASP A 12 1.89 0.06 -22.78
CA ASP A 12 1.40 -0.88 -23.78
C ASP A 12 2.51 -1.30 -24.75
N ASP A 13 3.35 -0.35 -25.16
CA ASP A 13 4.51 -0.64 -26.02
C ASP A 13 5.54 -1.52 -25.29
N LEU A 14 5.88 -1.20 -24.02
CA LEU A 14 6.80 -2.00 -23.22
C LEU A 14 6.25 -3.42 -22.94
N ILE A 15 4.96 -3.57 -22.69
CA ILE A 15 4.34 -4.89 -22.50
C ILE A 15 4.42 -5.69 -23.80
N ARG A 16 4.13 -5.07 -24.95
CA ARG A 16 4.21 -5.73 -26.27
C ARG A 16 5.62 -6.22 -26.58
N ASP A 17 6.63 -5.36 -26.27
CA ASP A 17 8.02 -5.65 -26.61
C ASP A 17 8.67 -6.65 -25.65
N LEU A 18 8.38 -6.55 -24.35
CA LEU A 18 9.03 -7.33 -23.30
C LEU A 18 8.20 -8.56 -22.83
N CYS A 19 6.91 -8.58 -23.14
CA CYS A 19 5.99 -9.65 -22.77
C CYS A 19 5.20 -10.15 -23.99
N PRO A 20 5.83 -10.60 -25.08
CA PRO A 20 5.14 -10.98 -26.32
C PRO A 20 4.16 -12.16 -26.13
N ASN A 21 4.37 -12.97 -25.10
CA ASN A 21 3.50 -14.10 -24.72
C ASN A 21 2.54 -13.75 -23.55
N GLY A 22 2.39 -12.47 -23.22
CA GLY A 22 1.65 -11.99 -22.06
C GLY A 22 2.47 -11.91 -20.78
N VAL A 23 1.88 -11.35 -19.73
CA VAL A 23 2.53 -11.18 -18.42
C VAL A 23 2.44 -12.51 -17.64
N GLU A 24 3.57 -12.99 -17.15
CA GLU A 24 3.64 -14.15 -16.27
C GLU A 24 2.97 -13.86 -14.92
N HIS A 25 2.27 -14.86 -14.36
CA HIS A 25 1.67 -14.80 -13.04
C HIS A 25 2.31 -15.84 -12.14
N LYS A 26 2.93 -15.40 -11.05
CA LYS A 26 3.58 -16.28 -10.06
C LYS A 26 2.81 -16.31 -8.75
N PRO A 27 2.78 -17.44 -8.03
CA PRO A 27 2.22 -17.47 -6.69
C PRO A 27 3.04 -16.59 -5.76
N LEU A 28 2.35 -15.87 -4.85
CA LEU A 28 2.98 -14.87 -3.97
C LEU A 28 4.13 -15.47 -3.14
N ARG A 29 4.02 -16.73 -2.71
CA ARG A 29 5.08 -17.45 -1.96
C ARG A 29 6.44 -17.49 -2.67
N GLU A 30 6.47 -17.35 -4.00
CA GLU A 30 7.72 -17.36 -4.78
C GLU A 30 8.36 -15.96 -4.85
N LEU A 31 7.59 -14.92 -4.60
CA LEU A 31 7.98 -13.51 -4.73
C LEU A 31 8.23 -12.84 -3.39
N VAL A 32 7.53 -13.29 -2.33
CA VAL A 32 7.46 -12.58 -1.05
C VAL A 32 7.41 -13.58 0.11
N HIS A 33 8.16 -13.30 1.17
CA HIS A 33 8.02 -14.01 2.43
C HIS A 33 7.14 -13.22 3.40
N ILE A 34 5.96 -13.74 3.72
CA ILE A 34 5.04 -13.17 4.69
C ILE A 34 5.44 -13.61 6.10
N LYS A 35 5.58 -12.65 7.01
CA LYS A 35 5.97 -12.87 8.40
C LYS A 35 4.92 -12.34 9.36
N ASN A 36 4.80 -12.99 10.53
CA ASN A 36 3.95 -12.53 11.62
C ASN A 36 4.60 -11.38 12.39
N GLY A 37 3.76 -10.48 12.93
CA GLY A 37 4.21 -9.55 13.94
C GLY A 37 4.32 -10.18 15.33
N ARG A 38 4.80 -9.41 16.31
CA ARG A 38 5.05 -9.83 17.69
C ARG A 38 4.56 -8.77 18.68
N ASP A 39 4.31 -9.18 19.92
CA ASP A 39 4.01 -8.23 20.99
C ASP A 39 5.19 -7.27 21.22
N PHE A 40 4.89 -6.02 21.56
CA PHE A 40 5.87 -4.95 21.77
C PHE A 40 5.95 -4.46 23.23
N LYS A 41 5.13 -5.00 24.15
CA LYS A 41 5.02 -4.52 25.55
C LYS A 41 6.31 -4.62 26.34
N HIS A 42 7.22 -5.47 25.91
CA HIS A 42 8.54 -5.65 26.52
C HIS A 42 9.57 -4.62 26.06
N LEU A 43 9.26 -3.83 25.04
CA LEU A 43 10.15 -2.82 24.46
C LEU A 43 10.02 -1.49 25.20
N LYS A 44 11.09 -0.70 25.13
CA LYS A 44 11.10 0.66 25.66
C LYS A 44 10.52 1.63 24.64
N GLN A 45 10.06 2.78 25.12
CA GLN A 45 9.67 3.88 24.26
C GLN A 45 10.83 4.37 23.39
N GLY A 46 10.55 4.75 22.15
CA GLY A 46 11.52 5.22 21.16
C GLY A 46 10.83 5.90 19.98
N ASP A 47 11.48 5.95 18.82
CA ASP A 47 11.01 6.68 17.62
C ASP A 47 10.54 5.74 16.50
N ILE A 48 10.60 4.42 16.70
CA ILE A 48 10.23 3.42 15.70
C ILE A 48 8.73 3.14 15.80
N PRO A 49 7.93 3.37 14.74
CA PRO A 49 6.50 3.17 14.76
C PRO A 49 6.13 1.69 14.90
N VAL A 50 5.14 1.42 15.74
CA VAL A 50 4.51 0.10 15.92
C VAL A 50 3.20 0.08 15.15
N TYR A 51 3.11 -0.81 14.16
CA TYR A 51 1.91 -0.97 13.33
C TYR A 51 1.01 -2.08 13.84
N GLY A 52 -0.29 -1.75 13.93
CA GLY A 52 -1.39 -2.70 14.00
C GLY A 52 -2.28 -2.61 12.77
N SER A 53 -3.33 -3.42 12.67
CA SER A 53 -4.26 -3.40 11.53
C SER A 53 -5.01 -2.07 11.35
N GLY A 54 -5.09 -1.25 12.38
CA GLY A 54 -5.71 0.08 12.33
C GLY A 54 -4.76 1.23 12.00
N GLY A 55 -3.44 0.99 11.98
CA GLY A 55 -2.39 1.99 11.79
C GLY A 55 -1.33 1.97 12.88
N ILE A 56 -0.65 3.08 13.09
CA ILE A 56 0.36 3.23 14.15
C ILE A 56 -0.33 3.29 15.51
N ILE A 57 0.09 2.44 16.43
CA ILE A 57 -0.49 2.29 17.77
C ILE A 57 0.47 2.71 18.90
N SER A 58 1.78 2.78 18.64
CA SER A 58 2.80 3.16 19.61
C SER A 58 4.13 3.47 18.91
N TYR A 59 5.15 3.83 19.70
CA TYR A 59 6.53 4.00 19.24
C TYR A 59 7.48 3.30 20.20
N VAL A 60 8.49 2.57 19.66
CA VAL A 60 9.43 1.74 20.41
C VAL A 60 10.88 1.97 19.98
N ASN A 61 11.83 1.43 20.75
CA ASN A 61 13.27 1.59 20.50
C ASN A 61 13.89 0.49 19.61
N GLU A 62 13.11 -0.52 19.22
CA GLU A 62 13.58 -1.63 18.37
C GLU A 62 12.68 -1.82 17.16
N CYS A 63 13.23 -2.39 16.09
CA CYS A 63 12.47 -2.69 14.87
C CYS A 63 12.39 -4.18 14.56
N THR A 64 11.29 -4.60 13.95
CA THR A 64 11.14 -5.94 13.36
C THR A 64 11.87 -6.03 12.02
N SER A 65 11.79 -4.97 11.22
CA SER A 65 12.41 -4.85 9.90
C SER A 65 12.73 -3.39 9.58
N ARG A 66 13.56 -3.17 8.56
CA ARG A 66 13.96 -1.82 8.09
C ARG A 66 13.36 -1.47 6.72
N GLY A 67 12.35 -2.22 6.27
CA GLY A 67 11.71 -2.02 4.96
C GLY A 67 12.65 -2.29 3.76
N PRO A 68 12.18 -2.01 2.52
CA PRO A 68 10.78 -1.74 2.22
C PRO A 68 9.88 -2.95 2.49
N SER A 69 8.69 -2.70 2.98
CA SER A 69 7.73 -3.75 3.31
C SER A 69 6.29 -3.30 3.05
N VAL A 70 5.46 -4.21 2.59
CA VAL A 70 4.02 -4.03 2.57
C VAL A 70 3.44 -4.73 3.79
N LEU A 71 2.73 -3.98 4.62
CA LEU A 71 2.06 -4.52 5.80
C LEU A 71 0.63 -4.89 5.41
N ILE A 72 0.29 -6.16 5.66
CA ILE A 72 -1.01 -6.75 5.25
C ILE A 72 -1.79 -7.09 6.52
N PRO A 73 -2.99 -6.51 6.73
CA PRO A 73 -3.81 -6.83 7.89
C PRO A 73 -4.14 -8.33 7.95
N ARG A 74 -3.95 -8.90 9.13
CA ARG A 74 -4.32 -10.28 9.44
C ARG A 74 -5.72 -10.37 10.02
N LYS A 75 -6.11 -9.38 10.85
CA LYS A 75 -7.40 -9.31 11.57
C LYS A 75 -7.92 -7.88 11.56
N GLY A 76 -9.23 -7.73 11.58
CA GLY A 76 -9.89 -6.42 11.67
C GLY A 76 -10.04 -5.73 10.32
N SER A 77 -9.46 -4.55 10.15
CA SER A 77 -9.59 -3.73 8.92
C SER A 77 -8.76 -4.30 7.77
N LEU A 78 -9.27 -5.31 7.08
CA LEU A 78 -8.53 -6.05 6.03
C LEU A 78 -8.20 -5.21 4.77
N ASN A 79 -8.82 -4.07 4.59
CA ASN A 79 -8.62 -3.17 3.45
C ASN A 79 -7.52 -2.12 3.67
N LYS A 80 -6.92 -2.05 4.87
CA LYS A 80 -5.88 -1.05 5.19
C LYS A 80 -4.48 -1.64 5.01
N LEU A 81 -3.89 -1.45 3.85
CA LEU A 81 -2.49 -1.78 3.58
C LEU A 81 -1.59 -0.60 3.93
N TYR A 82 -0.37 -0.89 4.37
CA TYR A 82 0.64 0.16 4.62
C TYR A 82 1.91 -0.19 3.86
N PHE A 83 2.51 0.81 3.22
CA PHE A 83 3.83 0.73 2.63
C PHE A 83 4.82 1.42 3.55
N VAL A 84 5.88 0.73 3.97
CA VAL A 84 6.86 1.23 4.94
C VAL A 84 8.28 1.05 4.40
N GLU A 85 9.00 2.15 4.25
CA GLU A 85 10.38 2.18 3.73
C GLU A 85 11.44 2.24 4.84
N GLY A 86 11.07 2.61 6.05
CA GLY A 86 11.98 2.76 7.20
C GLY A 86 11.87 1.62 8.22
N PRO A 87 12.54 1.77 9.35
CA PRO A 87 12.43 0.82 10.45
C PRO A 87 11.02 0.87 11.07
N PHE A 88 10.47 -0.30 11.35
CA PHE A 88 9.16 -0.45 11.98
C PHE A 88 9.10 -1.67 12.89
N TRP A 89 8.13 -1.68 13.80
CA TRP A 89 7.66 -2.84 14.53
C TRP A 89 6.22 -3.15 14.12
N ASN A 90 5.80 -4.40 14.14
CA ASN A 90 4.43 -4.76 13.88
C ASN A 90 3.91 -5.82 14.85
N VAL A 91 2.65 -5.68 15.25
CA VAL A 91 1.98 -6.62 16.15
C VAL A 91 1.32 -7.77 15.40
N ASP A 92 0.81 -8.77 16.11
CA ASP A 92 0.25 -10.02 15.57
C ASP A 92 -1.03 -9.83 14.73
N THR A 93 -1.64 -8.63 14.76
CA THR A 93 -2.84 -8.30 13.95
C THR A 93 -2.50 -7.90 12.51
N ILE A 94 -1.21 -7.76 12.18
CA ILE A 94 -0.75 -7.37 10.86
C ILE A 94 0.50 -8.16 10.46
N PHE A 95 0.53 -8.66 9.24
CA PHE A 95 1.71 -9.28 8.65
C PHE A 95 2.65 -8.22 8.10
N TYR A 96 3.95 -8.53 8.02
CA TYR A 96 4.90 -7.80 7.20
C TYR A 96 5.50 -8.70 6.13
N THR A 97 6.03 -8.09 5.08
CA THR A 97 6.54 -8.80 3.91
C THR A 97 8.02 -8.52 3.70
N GLN A 98 8.76 -9.58 3.36
CA GLN A 98 10.11 -9.50 2.81
C GLN A 98 9.99 -9.76 1.31
N ILE A 99 10.23 -8.74 0.52
CA ILE A 99 9.96 -8.73 -0.92
C ILE A 99 11.23 -9.15 -1.66
N GLY A 100 11.09 -10.11 -2.60
CA GLY A 100 12.20 -10.60 -3.41
C GLY A 100 12.55 -9.67 -4.58
N GLU A 101 13.71 -9.87 -5.19
CA GLU A 101 14.27 -9.01 -6.24
C GLU A 101 13.44 -8.93 -7.54
N GLN A 102 12.56 -9.90 -7.77
CA GLN A 102 11.69 -9.94 -8.96
C GLN A 102 10.47 -9.02 -8.87
N LEU A 103 10.24 -8.42 -7.70
CA LEU A 103 9.05 -7.63 -7.42
C LEU A 103 9.44 -6.26 -6.87
N GLU A 104 9.05 -5.21 -7.58
CA GLU A 104 9.20 -3.84 -7.11
C GLU A 104 8.25 -3.60 -5.92
N PRO A 105 8.75 -3.14 -4.76
CA PRO A 105 7.94 -3.04 -3.54
C PRO A 105 6.69 -2.15 -3.67
N LYS A 106 6.81 -1.00 -4.32
CA LYS A 106 5.65 -0.12 -4.55
C LYS A 106 4.67 -0.70 -5.57
N PHE A 107 5.16 -1.40 -6.61
CA PHE A 107 4.29 -2.11 -7.54
C PHE A 107 3.44 -3.16 -6.82
N PHE A 108 4.08 -3.93 -5.93
CA PHE A 108 3.38 -4.89 -5.08
C PHE A 108 2.32 -4.22 -4.19
N TYR A 109 2.64 -3.10 -3.57
CA TYR A 109 1.71 -2.32 -2.76
C TYR A 109 0.50 -1.85 -3.58
N TYR A 110 0.71 -1.22 -4.72
CA TYR A 110 -0.37 -0.74 -5.60
C TYR A 110 -1.23 -1.89 -6.12
N TYR A 111 -0.60 -3.00 -6.55
CA TYR A 111 -1.34 -4.16 -6.98
C TYR A 111 -2.22 -4.74 -5.86
N PHE A 112 -1.68 -4.85 -4.65
CA PHE A 112 -2.43 -5.38 -3.51
C PHE A 112 -3.63 -4.52 -3.11
N GLN A 113 -3.59 -3.21 -3.33
CA GLN A 113 -4.73 -2.32 -3.12
C GLN A 113 -5.92 -2.66 -4.04
N THR A 114 -5.68 -3.25 -5.21
CA THR A 114 -6.74 -3.66 -6.14
C THR A 114 -7.43 -4.97 -5.76
N LEU A 115 -6.86 -5.75 -4.83
CA LEU A 115 -7.29 -7.13 -4.57
C LEU A 115 -8.47 -7.26 -3.60
N HIS A 116 -9.10 -6.23 -3.13
CA HIS A 116 -10.25 -6.34 -2.24
C HIS A 116 -10.12 -7.47 -1.20
N LEU A 117 -9.06 -7.45 -0.39
CA LEU A 117 -8.69 -8.53 0.54
C LEU A 117 -9.81 -8.89 1.53
N GLU A 118 -10.73 -7.98 1.80
CA GLU A 118 -11.93 -8.22 2.62
C GLU A 118 -12.83 -9.32 2.06
N ARG A 119 -12.83 -9.53 0.73
CA ARG A 119 -13.60 -10.60 0.07
C ARG A 119 -13.00 -11.99 0.26
N MET A 120 -11.74 -12.05 0.66
CA MET A 120 -11.03 -13.30 0.97
C MET A 120 -11.29 -13.80 2.39
N ASN A 121 -12.07 -13.05 3.17
CA ASN A 121 -12.44 -13.43 4.53
C ASN A 121 -13.25 -14.72 4.54
N GLN A 122 -12.77 -15.73 5.25
CA GLN A 122 -13.44 -17.02 5.44
C GLN A 122 -14.02 -17.19 6.86
N ALA A 123 -13.86 -16.20 7.73
CA ALA A 123 -14.29 -16.28 9.11
C ALA A 123 -15.76 -15.82 9.27
N GLY A 124 -16.55 -16.57 10.03
CA GLY A 124 -17.92 -16.20 10.42
C GLY A 124 -18.00 -15.13 11.53
N GLY A 125 -16.85 -14.63 12.03
CA GLY A 125 -16.73 -13.66 13.09
C GLY A 125 -15.81 -12.48 12.67
N VAL A 126 -14.79 -12.18 13.48
CA VAL A 126 -13.81 -11.11 13.13
C VAL A 126 -13.13 -11.44 11.81
N PRO A 127 -13.17 -10.53 10.81
CA PRO A 127 -12.51 -10.75 9.53
C PRO A 127 -11.04 -11.11 9.71
N SER A 128 -10.58 -12.17 9.03
CA SER A 128 -9.21 -12.63 9.15
C SER A 128 -8.66 -13.20 7.84
N LEU A 129 -7.38 -12.95 7.60
CA LEU A 129 -6.59 -13.51 6.51
C LEU A 129 -5.56 -14.50 7.05
N THR A 130 -5.29 -15.55 6.28
CA THR A 130 -4.25 -16.52 6.59
C THR A 130 -3.07 -16.36 5.63
N GLN A 131 -1.85 -16.64 6.10
CA GLN A 131 -0.67 -16.66 5.23
C GLN A 131 -0.84 -17.66 4.06
N ARG A 132 -1.52 -18.80 4.33
CA ARG A 132 -1.76 -19.80 3.29
C ARG A 132 -2.61 -19.22 2.16
N ALA A 133 -3.71 -18.54 2.47
CA ALA A 133 -4.57 -17.93 1.45
C ALA A 133 -3.83 -16.85 0.65
N LEU A 134 -3.03 -16.01 1.32
CA LEU A 134 -2.22 -15.00 0.66
C LEU A 134 -1.14 -15.61 -0.25
N ASN A 135 -0.45 -16.63 0.22
CA ASN A 135 0.64 -17.31 -0.51
C ASN A 135 0.19 -17.95 -1.83
N GLU A 136 -1.08 -18.32 -1.95
CA GLU A 136 -1.66 -18.93 -3.16
C GLU A 136 -2.13 -17.88 -4.20
N LEU A 137 -2.14 -16.59 -3.83
CA LEU A 137 -2.48 -15.53 -4.77
C LEU A 137 -1.49 -15.48 -5.93
N LYS A 138 -2.01 -15.40 -7.15
CA LYS A 138 -1.21 -15.23 -8.35
C LYS A 138 -1.02 -13.74 -8.63
N ILE A 139 0.24 -13.32 -8.66
CA ILE A 139 0.64 -11.93 -8.85
C ILE A 139 1.23 -11.77 -10.25
N PRO A 140 0.77 -10.79 -11.05
CA PRO A 140 1.42 -10.48 -12.32
C PRO A 140 2.85 -10.02 -12.07
N THR A 141 3.78 -10.63 -12.79
CA THR A 141 5.22 -10.39 -12.62
C THR A 141 5.83 -9.99 -13.96
N PRO A 142 5.48 -8.80 -14.49
CA PRO A 142 6.17 -8.29 -15.67
C PRO A 142 7.63 -7.98 -15.33
N PRO A 143 8.52 -7.82 -16.32
CA PRO A 143 9.88 -7.36 -16.08
C PRO A 143 9.95 -6.13 -15.18
N ILE A 144 10.99 -6.04 -14.33
CA ILE A 144 11.13 -5.01 -13.31
C ILE A 144 11.11 -3.58 -13.90
N SER A 145 11.54 -3.41 -15.14
CA SER A 145 11.46 -2.13 -15.86
C SER A 145 10.03 -1.65 -16.09
N ILE A 146 9.11 -2.58 -16.39
CA ILE A 146 7.68 -2.28 -16.53
C ILE A 146 7.07 -1.96 -15.17
N GLN A 147 7.39 -2.75 -14.14
CA GLN A 147 6.91 -2.50 -12.78
C GLN A 147 7.30 -1.08 -12.31
N ARG A 148 8.56 -0.67 -12.53
CA ARG A 148 9.05 0.66 -12.17
C ARG A 148 8.39 1.78 -12.97
N GLU A 149 8.10 1.58 -14.24
CA GLU A 149 7.39 2.60 -15.04
C GLU A 149 5.94 2.75 -14.56
N ILE A 150 5.27 1.65 -14.19
CA ILE A 150 3.92 1.68 -13.57
C ILE A 150 3.97 2.45 -12.25
N VAL A 151 4.93 2.14 -11.38
CA VAL A 151 5.12 2.83 -10.09
C VAL A 151 5.30 4.33 -10.30
N LYS A 152 6.18 4.72 -11.22
CA LYS A 152 6.43 6.12 -11.53
C LYS A 152 5.16 6.89 -11.91
N ILE A 153 4.31 6.28 -12.72
CA ILE A 153 3.05 6.90 -13.14
C ILE A 153 2.08 7.00 -11.95
N LEU A 154 1.95 5.94 -11.15
CA LEU A 154 1.05 5.92 -10.01
C LEU A 154 1.51 6.88 -8.90
N ASP A 155 2.82 6.97 -8.64
CA ASP A 155 3.39 7.93 -7.69
C ASP A 155 3.06 9.37 -8.10
N GLN A 156 3.13 9.72 -9.40
CA GLN A 156 2.74 11.04 -9.90
C GLN A 156 1.26 11.36 -9.64
N PHE A 157 0.37 10.38 -9.79
CA PHE A 157 -1.05 10.58 -9.47
C PHE A 157 -1.29 10.74 -7.98
N THR A 158 -0.60 9.96 -7.14
CA THR A 158 -0.70 10.07 -5.68
C THR A 158 -0.20 11.43 -5.18
N GLU A 159 0.90 11.94 -5.76
CA GLU A 159 1.42 13.27 -5.45
C GLU A 159 0.42 14.37 -5.85
N LEU A 160 -0.15 14.28 -7.05
CA LEU A 160 -1.17 15.22 -7.53
C LEU A 160 -2.45 15.16 -6.67
N GLU A 161 -2.90 13.99 -6.25
CA GLU A 161 -4.02 13.87 -5.30
C GLU A 161 -3.75 14.61 -4.00
N ALA A 162 -2.56 14.43 -3.41
CA ALA A 162 -2.18 15.12 -2.17
C ALA A 162 -2.12 16.65 -2.34
N GLU A 163 -1.61 17.15 -3.46
CA GLU A 163 -1.61 18.58 -3.78
C GLU A 163 -3.04 19.14 -3.91
N LEU A 164 -3.93 18.42 -4.61
CA LEU A 164 -5.32 18.83 -4.78
C LEU A 164 -6.11 18.82 -3.46
N GLU A 165 -5.87 17.82 -2.60
CA GLU A 165 -6.47 17.77 -1.26
C GLU A 165 -6.04 18.97 -0.39
N ALA A 166 -4.75 19.30 -0.41
CA ALA A 166 -4.22 20.46 0.31
C ALA A 166 -4.79 21.79 -0.23
N GLU A 167 -4.93 21.92 -1.55
CA GLU A 167 -5.57 23.11 -2.15
C GLU A 167 -7.06 23.19 -1.77
N LEU A 168 -7.77 22.07 -1.80
CA LEU A 168 -9.18 22.02 -1.41
C LEU A 168 -9.37 22.47 0.05
N GLU A 169 -8.55 21.96 0.97
CA GLU A 169 -8.59 22.37 2.38
C GLU A 169 -8.33 23.87 2.55
N ALA A 170 -7.30 24.42 1.87
CA ALA A 170 -7.01 25.84 1.88
C ALA A 170 -8.19 26.69 1.37
N ARG A 171 -8.86 26.25 0.29
CA ARG A 171 -10.04 26.92 -0.26
C ARG A 171 -11.25 26.86 0.68
N GLN A 172 -11.45 25.73 1.36
CA GLN A 172 -12.51 25.61 2.37
C GLN A 172 -12.28 26.53 3.56
N HIS A 173 -11.04 26.67 4.04
CA HIS A 173 -10.68 27.64 5.08
C HIS A 173 -10.93 29.07 4.62
N GLN A 174 -10.51 29.43 3.41
CA GLN A 174 -10.75 30.76 2.83
C GLN A 174 -12.24 31.06 2.71
N TYR A 175 -13.05 30.11 2.21
CA TYR A 175 -14.50 30.26 2.10
C TYR A 175 -15.14 30.51 3.48
N THR A 176 -14.77 29.71 4.48
CA THR A 176 -15.30 29.84 5.84
C THR A 176 -14.97 31.23 6.43
N TYR A 177 -13.72 31.67 6.28
CA TYR A 177 -13.29 32.99 6.72
C TYR A 177 -14.13 34.12 6.10
N TYR A 178 -14.27 34.15 4.79
CA TYR A 178 -15.04 35.18 4.10
C TYR A 178 -16.54 35.10 4.40
N ARG A 179 -17.09 33.90 4.45
CA ARG A 179 -18.50 33.72 4.84
C ARG A 179 -18.79 34.31 6.20
N ASP A 180 -17.93 34.02 7.18
CA ASP A 180 -18.15 34.50 8.56
C ASP A 180 -18.01 36.00 8.70
N ILE A 181 -17.13 36.62 7.91
CA ILE A 181 -17.01 38.10 7.86
C ILE A 181 -18.21 38.75 7.15
N LEU A 182 -18.64 38.21 6.03
CA LEU A 182 -19.66 38.83 5.17
C LEU A 182 -21.08 38.61 5.69
N VAL A 183 -21.32 37.52 6.42
CA VAL A 183 -22.68 37.12 6.88
C VAL A 183 -22.86 37.35 8.37
N ALA A 184 -21.79 37.65 9.14
CA ALA A 184 -21.92 37.98 10.55
C ALA A 184 -22.78 39.23 10.73
N PRO A 185 -23.77 39.27 11.64
CA PRO A 185 -24.53 40.45 11.93
C PRO A 185 -23.58 41.51 12.53
N HIS A 186 -23.53 42.70 11.92
CA HIS A 186 -22.84 43.89 12.43
C HIS A 186 -23.60 44.53 13.58
#